data_a183112d7fa07772dd824feafbbf55a5
#
_entry.id   a183112d7fa07772dd824feafbbf55a5
#
_cell.length_a   1.000
_cell.length_b   1.000
_cell.length_c   1.000
_cell.angle_alpha   90.00
_cell.angle_beta   90.00
_cell.angle_gamma   90.00
#
_symmetry.space_group_name_H-M   'P 1'
#
loop_
_entity.id
_entity.type
_entity.pdbx_description
1 polymer ?
#
loop_
_entity_poly.entity_id
_entity_poly.type
_entity_poly.pdbx_seq_one_letter_code
_entity_poly.pdbx_strand_id
1 'polypeptide(L)'
;MFRVTWFSTVCLACALASSVAVHASFQDSALPLAERARTAERVVVGRVATVDAAWRVTDYGDRLIVSTLRVAVDETLKGPREPFVQVDVEGGTIGDLTLRVSDLESFVPGDRAVFYLRRGARGGFVPHRRGESLLKVDRFDRVHGSPLTLDDVRRSVAAGAAR
;
A
#
# COMPACT_ATOMS: atom_id res chain seq x y z
N MET A 1 82.32 11.50 33.62
CA MET A 1 81.39 10.49 34.13
C MET A 1 80.11 10.57 33.33
N PHE A 2 79.87 9.58 32.56
CA PHE A 2 78.75 9.44 31.61
C PHE A 2 77.45 9.12 32.34
N ARG A 3 76.31 9.73 31.97
CA ARG A 3 75.01 9.09 32.12
C ARG A 3 74.08 9.54 30.98
N VAL A 4 73.81 8.58 30.17
CA VAL A 4 72.86 8.59 29.07
C VAL A 4 71.45 8.59 29.63
N THR A 5 70.61 9.52 29.23
CA THR A 5 69.17 9.51 29.52
C THR A 5 68.41 9.09 28.27
N TRP A 6 67.69 8.00 28.39
CA TRP A 6 66.81 7.42 27.36
C TRP A 6 65.52 8.24 27.23
N PHE A 7 65.25 8.64 26.00
CA PHE A 7 63.97 9.21 25.62
C PHE A 7 62.99 8.07 25.37
N SER A 8 61.95 7.97 26.20
CA SER A 8 60.78 7.10 25.94
C SER A 8 59.79 7.85 25.08
N THR A 9 59.70 7.46 23.82
CA THR A 9 58.68 7.94 22.88
C THR A 9 57.40 7.14 23.13
N VAL A 10 56.40 7.81 23.75
CA VAL A 10 55.07 7.23 23.89
C VAL A 10 54.29 7.49 22.61
N CYS A 11 54.10 6.48 21.76
CA CYS A 11 53.19 6.53 20.64
C CYS A 11 51.76 6.44 21.17
N LEU A 12 51.02 7.56 21.13
CA LEU A 12 49.59 7.62 21.39
C LEU A 12 48.87 7.19 20.11
N ALA A 13 48.47 5.92 20.00
CA ALA A 13 47.63 5.40 18.93
C ALA A 13 46.20 5.89 19.16
N CYS A 14 45.77 6.92 18.43
CA CYS A 14 44.35 7.29 18.32
C CYS A 14 43.61 6.24 17.55
N ALA A 15 42.89 5.36 18.26
CA ALA A 15 41.90 4.46 17.66
C ALA A 15 40.66 5.29 17.28
N LEU A 16 40.55 5.63 16.00
CA LEU A 16 39.31 6.17 15.41
C LEU A 16 38.26 5.04 15.37
N ALA A 17 37.44 4.99 16.41
CA ALA A 17 36.23 4.16 16.39
C ALA A 17 35.22 4.78 15.41
N SER A 18 35.23 4.28 14.18
CA SER A 18 34.19 4.57 13.20
C SER A 18 32.89 3.89 13.67
N SER A 19 32.03 4.65 14.35
CA SER A 19 30.65 4.25 14.64
C SER A 19 29.88 4.18 13.33
N VAL A 20 29.78 2.99 12.74
CA VAL A 20 28.84 2.70 11.67
C VAL A 20 27.46 2.78 12.29
N ALA A 21 26.78 3.91 12.10
CA ALA A 21 25.37 4.04 12.41
C ALA A 21 24.61 3.13 11.46
N VAL A 22 24.24 1.94 11.92
CA VAL A 22 23.31 1.08 11.24
C VAL A 22 21.95 1.80 11.31
N HIS A 23 21.64 2.57 10.29
CA HIS A 23 20.28 3.02 10.06
C HIS A 23 19.48 1.76 9.67
N ALA A 24 18.87 1.12 10.65
CA ALA A 24 17.79 0.18 10.40
C ALA A 24 16.64 1.00 9.81
N SER A 25 16.65 1.19 8.50
CA SER A 25 15.48 1.60 7.76
C SER A 25 14.47 0.48 7.99
N PHE A 26 13.48 0.72 8.85
CA PHE A 26 12.22 -0.01 8.78
C PHE A 26 11.59 0.36 7.43
N GLN A 27 12.11 -0.24 6.38
CA GLN A 27 11.38 -0.31 5.13
C GLN A 27 10.22 -1.24 5.45
N ASP A 28 9.09 -0.61 5.72
CA ASP A 28 7.80 -1.27 5.65
C ASP A 28 7.82 -2.05 4.33
N SER A 29 7.82 -3.38 4.43
CA SER A 29 8.10 -4.24 3.27
C SER A 29 6.85 -4.34 2.41
N ALA A 30 6.40 -3.19 1.92
CA ALA A 30 5.35 -3.14 0.91
C ALA A 30 5.81 -3.97 -0.29
N LEU A 31 5.03 -4.99 -0.65
CA LEU A 31 5.36 -5.80 -1.82
C LEU A 31 5.51 -4.93 -3.07
N PRO A 32 6.49 -5.22 -3.91
CA PRO A 32 6.63 -4.55 -5.20
C PRO A 32 5.31 -4.58 -5.99
N LEU A 33 4.97 -3.50 -6.68
CA LEU A 33 3.71 -3.38 -7.45
C LEU A 33 3.51 -4.55 -8.43
N ALA A 34 4.58 -5.03 -9.06
CA ALA A 34 4.53 -6.16 -9.98
C ALA A 34 4.10 -7.46 -9.28
N GLU A 35 4.55 -7.68 -8.04
CA GLU A 35 4.17 -8.84 -7.25
C GLU A 35 2.71 -8.75 -6.79
N ARG A 36 2.25 -7.56 -6.37
CA ARG A 36 0.83 -7.31 -6.08
C ARG A 36 -0.04 -7.59 -7.31
N ALA A 37 0.41 -7.13 -8.48
CA ALA A 37 -0.29 -7.36 -9.73
C ALA A 37 -0.34 -8.84 -10.11
N ARG A 38 0.76 -9.57 -9.89
CA ARG A 38 0.84 -10.99 -10.19
C ARG A 38 -0.17 -11.79 -9.35
N THR A 39 -0.28 -11.49 -8.07
CA THR A 39 -1.11 -12.23 -7.11
C THR A 39 -2.56 -11.74 -7.02
N ALA A 40 -2.86 -10.50 -7.42
CA ALA A 40 -4.23 -10.01 -7.51
C ALA A 40 -5.00 -10.71 -8.64
N GLU A 41 -6.29 -10.98 -8.43
CA GLU A 41 -7.16 -11.55 -9.47
C GLU A 41 -7.58 -10.50 -10.49
N ARG A 42 -7.75 -9.25 -10.03
CA ARG A 42 -8.18 -8.13 -10.85
C ARG A 42 -7.44 -6.86 -10.45
N VAL A 43 -7.06 -6.05 -11.44
CA VAL A 43 -6.50 -4.70 -11.20
C VAL A 43 -7.24 -3.72 -12.11
N VAL A 44 -7.84 -2.70 -11.51
CA VAL A 44 -8.57 -1.65 -12.23
C VAL A 44 -8.16 -0.27 -11.75
N VAL A 45 -8.20 0.71 -12.65
CA VAL A 45 -8.23 2.13 -12.35
C VAL A 45 -9.68 2.57 -12.45
N GLY A 46 -10.17 3.29 -11.47
CA GLY A 46 -11.56 3.73 -11.51
C GLY A 46 -11.86 4.82 -10.51
N ARG A 47 -13.08 5.32 -10.63
CA ARG A 47 -13.62 6.39 -9.79
C ARG A 47 -14.74 5.84 -8.93
N VAL A 48 -14.70 6.13 -7.64
CA VAL A 48 -15.77 5.77 -6.71
C VAL A 48 -17.04 6.54 -7.08
N ALA A 49 -18.08 5.83 -7.45
CA ALA A 49 -19.38 6.41 -7.77
C ALA A 49 -20.26 6.54 -6.52
N THR A 50 -20.34 5.47 -5.71
CA THR A 50 -21.07 5.48 -4.42
C THR A 50 -20.27 4.75 -3.34
N VAL A 51 -20.57 5.09 -2.09
CA VAL A 51 -20.05 4.44 -0.88
C VAL A 51 -21.23 4.15 0.04
N ASP A 52 -21.49 2.88 0.29
CA ASP A 52 -22.58 2.42 1.14
C ASP A 52 -22.03 1.64 2.32
N ALA A 53 -22.13 2.20 3.54
CA ALA A 53 -21.64 1.58 4.75
C ALA A 53 -22.73 0.77 5.46
N ALA A 54 -22.41 -0.45 5.86
CA ALA A 54 -23.31 -1.33 6.59
C ALA A 54 -22.58 -2.20 7.61
N TRP A 55 -23.29 -2.65 8.65
CA TRP A 55 -22.80 -3.71 9.52
C TRP A 55 -22.74 -5.03 8.78
N ARG A 56 -21.56 -5.64 8.72
CA ARG A 56 -21.35 -6.93 8.08
C ARG A 56 -20.47 -7.83 8.94
N VAL A 57 -20.63 -9.13 8.76
CA VAL A 57 -19.68 -10.12 9.28
C VAL A 57 -18.57 -10.26 8.26
N THR A 58 -17.32 -10.08 8.66
CA THR A 58 -16.15 -10.21 7.79
C THR A 58 -15.85 -11.68 7.47
N ASP A 59 -14.90 -11.93 6.57
CA ASP A 59 -14.42 -13.27 6.27
C ASP A 59 -13.74 -13.95 7.49
N TYR A 60 -13.41 -13.17 8.52
CA TYR A 60 -12.80 -13.63 9.78
C TYR A 60 -13.83 -13.86 10.91
N GLY A 61 -15.12 -13.63 10.65
CA GLY A 61 -16.19 -13.80 11.63
C GLY A 61 -16.48 -12.56 12.48
N ASP A 62 -15.71 -11.49 12.36
CA ASP A 62 -15.93 -10.25 13.12
C ASP A 62 -17.10 -9.45 12.55
N ARG A 63 -17.88 -8.81 13.44
CA ARG A 63 -18.93 -7.88 13.03
C ARG A 63 -18.38 -6.47 12.98
N LEU A 64 -18.17 -5.94 11.77
CA LEU A 64 -17.58 -4.63 11.53
C LEU A 64 -18.45 -3.78 10.61
N ILE A 65 -18.20 -2.47 10.58
CA ILE A 65 -18.70 -1.60 9.53
C ILE A 65 -17.86 -1.87 8.29
N VAL A 66 -18.54 -2.18 7.18
CA VAL A 66 -17.92 -2.39 5.87
C VAL A 66 -18.56 -1.45 4.88
N SER A 67 -17.75 -0.70 4.17
CA SER A 67 -18.15 0.16 3.06
C SER A 67 -18.11 -0.62 1.75
N THR A 68 -19.23 -0.70 1.07
CA THR A 68 -19.31 -1.20 -0.30
C THR A 68 -19.12 -0.04 -1.26
N LEU A 69 -18.00 -0.02 -1.96
CA LEU A 69 -17.69 0.96 -3.00
C LEU A 69 -18.23 0.46 -4.33
N ARG A 70 -19.03 1.26 -5.03
CA ARG A 70 -19.30 1.07 -6.45
C ARG A 70 -18.32 1.90 -7.24
N VAL A 71 -17.41 1.24 -7.94
CA VAL A 71 -16.34 1.89 -8.70
C VAL A 71 -16.69 1.85 -10.19
N ALA A 72 -16.80 3.02 -10.81
CA ALA A 72 -16.84 3.15 -12.27
C ALA A 72 -15.42 2.91 -12.81
N VAL A 73 -15.26 1.94 -13.68
CA VAL A 73 -13.95 1.52 -14.19
C VAL A 73 -13.55 2.40 -15.36
N ASP A 74 -12.50 3.20 -15.17
CA ASP A 74 -11.89 4.01 -16.23
C ASP A 74 -10.97 3.13 -17.11
N GLU A 75 -10.22 2.19 -16.48
CA GLU A 75 -9.26 1.32 -17.16
C GLU A 75 -9.13 -0.03 -16.45
N THR A 76 -9.12 -1.13 -17.20
CA THR A 76 -8.82 -2.47 -16.69
C THR A 76 -7.39 -2.84 -17.01
N LEU A 77 -6.54 -2.95 -15.99
CA LEU A 77 -5.14 -3.34 -16.13
C LEU A 77 -4.95 -4.86 -16.09
N LYS A 78 -5.83 -5.57 -15.34
CA LYS A 78 -5.84 -7.03 -15.25
C LYS A 78 -7.25 -7.55 -15.00
N GLY A 79 -7.61 -8.66 -15.64
CA GLY A 79 -8.92 -9.34 -15.46
C GLY A 79 -9.97 -8.90 -16.49
N PRO A 80 -11.24 -9.29 -16.28
CA PRO A 80 -12.32 -9.00 -17.22
C PRO A 80 -12.63 -7.49 -17.27
N ARG A 81 -13.02 -7.01 -18.46
CA ARG A 81 -13.47 -5.64 -18.66
C ARG A 81 -14.94 -5.52 -18.31
N GLU A 82 -15.24 -4.75 -17.28
CA GLU A 82 -16.59 -4.42 -16.84
C GLU A 82 -16.67 -2.94 -16.53
N PRO A 83 -17.82 -2.28 -16.79
CA PRO A 83 -17.95 -0.83 -16.57
C PRO A 83 -17.95 -0.46 -15.09
N PHE A 84 -18.30 -1.40 -14.20
CA PHE A 84 -18.33 -1.20 -12.76
C PHE A 84 -17.76 -2.40 -12.03
N VAL A 85 -17.20 -2.15 -10.85
CA VAL A 85 -16.82 -3.18 -9.89
C VAL A 85 -17.31 -2.78 -8.50
N GLN A 86 -17.79 -3.75 -7.73
CA GLN A 86 -18.11 -3.57 -6.31
C GLN A 86 -16.96 -4.07 -5.48
N VAL A 87 -16.53 -3.23 -4.52
CA VAL A 87 -15.40 -3.52 -3.62
C VAL A 87 -15.85 -3.29 -2.19
N ASP A 88 -15.80 -4.33 -1.38
CA ASP A 88 -16.03 -4.22 0.07
C ASP A 88 -14.72 -3.86 0.77
N VAL A 89 -14.74 -2.78 1.54
CA VAL A 89 -13.61 -2.26 2.30
C VAL A 89 -14.02 -2.12 3.76
N GLU A 90 -13.21 -2.63 4.67
CA GLU A 90 -13.46 -2.50 6.10
C GLU A 90 -13.39 -1.03 6.51
N GLY A 91 -14.31 -0.61 7.38
CA GLY A 91 -14.44 0.78 7.84
C GLY A 91 -15.60 1.52 7.18
N GLY A 92 -15.86 2.72 7.66
CA GLY A 92 -16.96 3.58 7.20
C GLY A 92 -17.74 4.22 8.34
N THR A 93 -18.80 4.96 7.98
CA THR A 93 -19.64 5.68 8.95
C THR A 93 -21.09 5.27 8.80
N ILE A 94 -21.74 4.98 9.92
CA ILE A 94 -23.18 4.70 10.00
C ILE A 94 -23.75 5.58 11.14
N GLY A 95 -24.58 6.56 10.77
CA GLY A 95 -25.04 7.57 11.72
C GLY A 95 -23.84 8.31 12.33
N ASP A 96 -23.76 8.35 13.64
CA ASP A 96 -22.67 9.03 14.38
C ASP A 96 -21.46 8.12 14.65
N LEU A 97 -21.52 6.85 14.25
CA LEU A 97 -20.47 5.88 14.49
C LEU A 97 -19.55 5.75 13.27
N THR A 98 -18.25 6.02 13.47
CA THR A 98 -17.21 5.84 12.46
C THR A 98 -16.22 4.78 12.89
N LEU A 99 -16.04 3.76 12.04
CA LEU A 99 -14.94 2.80 12.14
C LEU A 99 -13.83 3.21 11.19
N ARG A 100 -12.64 3.46 11.73
CA ARG A 100 -11.41 3.68 10.93
C ARG A 100 -10.48 2.50 11.12
N VAL A 101 -9.95 2.00 10.01
CA VAL A 101 -8.95 0.94 9.98
C VAL A 101 -7.63 1.59 9.59
N SER A 102 -6.60 1.42 10.42
CA SER A 102 -5.35 2.22 10.36
C SER A 102 -4.59 2.09 9.05
N ASP A 103 -4.67 0.94 8.41
CA ASP A 103 -3.98 0.61 7.15
C ASP A 103 -4.90 0.72 5.91
N LEU A 104 -6.12 1.24 6.07
CA LEU A 104 -7.07 1.43 4.96
C LEU A 104 -7.43 2.91 4.81
N GLU A 105 -7.29 3.44 3.61
CA GLU A 105 -7.78 4.77 3.31
C GLU A 105 -9.30 4.80 3.22
N SER A 106 -9.91 5.89 3.74
CA SER A 106 -11.33 6.15 3.56
C SER A 106 -11.59 6.64 2.13
N PHE A 107 -12.67 6.17 1.52
CA PHE A 107 -13.10 6.60 0.20
C PHE A 107 -14.38 7.41 0.27
N VAL A 108 -14.47 8.41 -0.61
CA VAL A 108 -15.69 9.19 -0.84
C VAL A 108 -16.04 9.19 -2.34
N PRO A 109 -17.31 9.44 -2.71
CA PRO A 109 -17.66 9.58 -4.11
C PRO A 109 -16.80 10.63 -4.82
N GLY A 110 -16.30 10.31 -6.00
CA GLY A 110 -15.37 11.13 -6.78
C GLY A 110 -13.89 10.75 -6.62
N ASP A 111 -13.50 10.05 -5.56
CA ASP A 111 -12.13 9.56 -5.41
C ASP A 111 -11.74 8.65 -6.57
N ARG A 112 -10.53 8.86 -7.11
CA ARG A 112 -9.95 8.02 -8.14
C ARG A 112 -8.82 7.20 -7.55
N ALA A 113 -8.77 5.90 -7.88
CA ALA A 113 -7.74 5.01 -7.33
C ALA A 113 -7.44 3.83 -8.26
N VAL A 114 -6.31 3.17 -7.97
CA VAL A 114 -6.00 1.84 -8.47
C VAL A 114 -6.43 0.83 -7.41
N PHE A 115 -7.17 -0.18 -7.83
CA PHE A 115 -7.70 -1.23 -6.99
C PHE A 115 -7.08 -2.56 -7.38
N TYR A 116 -6.26 -3.16 -6.50
CA TYR A 116 -5.78 -4.53 -6.60
C TYR A 116 -6.74 -5.42 -5.83
N LEU A 117 -7.46 -6.29 -6.50
CA LEU A 117 -8.62 -6.99 -5.98
C LEU A 117 -8.44 -8.50 -5.99
N ARG A 118 -9.06 -9.16 -5.02
CA ARG A 118 -9.34 -10.59 -5.00
C ARG A 118 -10.81 -10.85 -4.72
N ARG A 119 -11.29 -12.04 -5.01
CA ARG A 119 -12.63 -12.43 -4.58
C ARG A 119 -12.69 -12.59 -3.07
N GLY A 120 -13.71 -12.01 -2.47
CA GLY A 120 -14.09 -12.27 -1.08
C GLY A 120 -14.94 -13.53 -0.95
N ALA A 121 -15.07 -14.06 0.26
CA ALA A 121 -15.83 -15.28 0.54
C ALA A 121 -17.31 -15.17 0.13
N ARG A 122 -17.87 -13.96 0.06
CA ARG A 122 -19.26 -13.69 -0.34
C ARG A 122 -19.45 -13.36 -1.82
N GLY A 123 -18.43 -13.58 -2.65
CA GLY A 123 -18.52 -13.42 -4.10
C GLY A 123 -18.27 -12.00 -4.61
N GLY A 124 -18.25 -10.97 -3.75
CA GLY A 124 -17.80 -9.62 -4.08
C GLY A 124 -16.28 -9.54 -4.19
N PHE A 125 -15.76 -8.37 -4.56
CA PHE A 125 -14.32 -8.11 -4.49
C PHE A 125 -13.95 -7.45 -3.17
N VAL A 126 -12.76 -7.77 -2.67
CA VAL A 126 -12.12 -7.13 -1.52
C VAL A 126 -10.69 -6.73 -1.92
N PRO A 127 -10.05 -5.80 -1.20
CA PRO A 127 -8.65 -5.48 -1.43
C PRO A 127 -7.79 -6.74 -1.29
N HIS A 128 -6.90 -6.97 -2.25
CA HIS A 128 -6.06 -8.17 -2.27
C HIS A 128 -5.16 -8.28 -1.03
N ARG A 129 -4.58 -7.17 -0.59
CA ARG A 129 -3.71 -7.04 0.57
C ARG A 129 -4.02 -5.75 1.35
N ARG A 130 -5.24 -5.65 1.87
CA ARG A 130 -5.68 -4.49 2.66
C ARG A 130 -5.25 -3.13 2.03
N GLY A 131 -4.70 -2.21 2.82
CA GLY A 131 -4.38 -0.86 2.40
C GLY A 131 -3.37 -0.74 1.26
N GLU A 132 -2.40 -1.64 1.20
CA GLU A 132 -1.42 -1.66 0.09
C GLU A 132 -2.05 -1.87 -1.29
N SER A 133 -3.29 -2.35 -1.32
CA SER A 133 -4.01 -2.69 -2.56
C SER A 133 -4.92 -1.58 -3.08
N LEU A 134 -5.00 -0.47 -2.36
CA LEU A 134 -5.86 0.67 -2.68
C LEU A 134 -4.99 1.92 -2.80
N LEU A 135 -4.66 2.32 -4.02
CA LEU A 135 -3.76 3.44 -4.29
C LEU A 135 -4.57 4.62 -4.81
N LYS A 136 -4.89 5.60 -3.97
CA LYS A 136 -5.52 6.84 -4.44
C LYS A 136 -4.62 7.56 -5.44
N VAL A 137 -5.23 8.14 -6.47
CA VAL A 137 -4.55 8.83 -7.55
C VAL A 137 -5.12 10.24 -7.69
N ASP A 138 -4.24 11.24 -7.68
CA ASP A 138 -4.63 12.63 -7.85
C ASP A 138 -4.96 12.96 -9.33
N ARG A 139 -5.40 14.21 -9.57
CA ARG A 139 -5.72 14.70 -10.93
C ARG A 139 -4.51 14.77 -11.89
N PHE A 140 -3.30 14.62 -11.36
CA PHE A 140 -2.04 14.63 -12.12
C PHE A 140 -1.46 13.22 -12.27
N ASP A 141 -2.27 12.18 -12.06
CA ASP A 141 -1.86 10.77 -12.12
C ASP A 141 -0.77 10.38 -11.11
N ARG A 142 -0.64 11.09 -9.98
CA ARG A 142 0.30 10.72 -8.91
C ARG A 142 -0.40 9.91 -7.84
N VAL A 143 0.28 8.87 -7.37
CA VAL A 143 -0.19 8.04 -6.25
C VAL A 143 -0.02 8.81 -4.94
N HIS A 144 -1.09 8.95 -4.19
CA HIS A 144 -1.10 9.66 -2.90
C HIS A 144 -0.11 9.03 -1.92
N GLY A 145 0.66 9.87 -1.22
CA GLY A 145 1.66 9.42 -0.22
C GLY A 145 2.86 8.64 -0.80
N SER A 146 3.06 8.67 -2.13
CA SER A 146 4.12 7.93 -2.82
C SER A 146 4.74 8.77 -3.95
N PRO A 147 6.01 8.54 -4.31
CA PRO A 147 6.61 9.15 -5.50
C PRO A 147 6.10 8.54 -6.83
N LEU A 148 5.29 7.48 -6.77
CA LEU A 148 4.83 6.73 -7.94
C LEU A 148 3.78 7.50 -8.74
N THR A 149 3.77 7.25 -10.04
CA THR A 149 2.73 7.70 -10.98
C THR A 149 1.84 6.53 -11.41
N LEU A 150 0.69 6.84 -12.00
CA LEU A 150 -0.19 5.83 -12.59
C LEU A 150 0.52 5.05 -13.72
N ASP A 151 1.44 5.69 -14.45
CA ASP A 151 2.23 5.00 -15.48
C ASP A 151 3.23 4.00 -14.88
N ASP A 152 3.78 4.28 -13.69
CA ASP A 152 4.61 3.31 -12.97
C ASP A 152 3.78 2.08 -12.58
N VAL A 153 2.54 2.31 -12.14
CA VAL A 153 1.60 1.24 -11.83
C VAL A 153 1.28 0.42 -13.08
N ARG A 154 0.94 1.04 -14.21
CA ARG A 154 0.67 0.37 -15.49
C ARG A 154 1.82 -0.52 -15.93
N ARG A 155 3.04 0.02 -15.93
CA ARG A 155 4.25 -0.75 -16.28
C ARG A 155 4.46 -1.94 -15.35
N SER A 156 4.25 -1.74 -14.04
CA SER A 156 4.42 -2.80 -13.05
C SER A 156 3.38 -3.91 -13.21
N VAL A 157 2.13 -3.56 -13.52
CA VAL A 157 1.06 -4.55 -13.78
C VAL A 157 1.37 -5.35 -15.04
N ALA A 158 1.79 -4.69 -16.12
CA ALA A 158 2.19 -5.36 -17.37
C ALA A 158 3.37 -6.33 -17.14
N ALA A 159 4.37 -5.93 -16.36
CA ALA A 159 5.51 -6.79 -16.01
C ALA A 159 5.09 -7.98 -15.12
N GLY A 160 4.11 -7.79 -14.23
CA GLY A 160 3.57 -8.85 -13.38
C GLY A 160 2.71 -9.87 -14.14
N ALA A 161 2.06 -9.45 -15.22
CA ALA A 161 1.22 -10.31 -16.06
C ALA A 161 2.00 -11.15 -17.09
N ALA A 162 3.25 -10.75 -17.41
CA ALA A 162 4.11 -11.41 -18.40
C ALA A 162 4.92 -12.58 -17.84
N ARG A 163 4.79 -12.90 -16.57
CA ARG A 163 5.46 -14.01 -15.87
C ARG A 163 4.45 -15.06 -15.42
#